data_9af78647ddfe63dae44c140346ff2f51
#
_entry.id   9af78647ddfe63dae44c140346ff2f51
#
_cell.length_a   1.000
_cell.length_b   1.000
_cell.length_c   1.000
_cell.angle_alpha   90.00
_cell.angle_beta   90.00
_cell.angle_gamma   90.00
#
_symmetry.space_group_name_H-M   'P 1'
#
loop_
_entity.id
_entity.type
_entity.pdbx_description
1 polymer ?
#
loop_
_entity_poly.entity_id
_entity_poly.type
_entity_poly.pdbx_seq_one_letter_code
_entity_poly.pdbx_strand_id
1 'polypeptide(L)'
;MAAETFEGPTVIIDLGLARGEPDEYAAPTRSTVPDWFAPVLVAVLVLFGSTASAAPPPPALTPLLSLRVGPADPYTLTENGDLLAQSLGVLTSYDLRDGHLRWQAGSAMPTFRLRTGDGLILLRPFSGNARVDPGTTAVALDNGSVRWRRSGSVVTVAGSSTLLAVSNVRSFSGPGRRVQGSVEAVDPATGRTTWSVPVPSTAVLLSVPGPTESPWRMLLVHDDRTAAVHDLTTGAELARAQLPPADYGPDNPVLSGGLLLLRHPTLGGRMVSAFDPVTLQPRWVRPAGSAFGITTCGALACLAGPDGVRAIDPADGALRWYRPAWRSVEQRGGLVLASGTPGGENDPVGVIDPGTGEVVTGLDGWRPVPGAGGGDHLLVTRTASAGARTMVAVVASDGAQPELLADLPPGTGDCQAVPARLVCRSTSGDLTVWAYQRKG
;
A
#
# COMPACT_ATOMS: atom_id res chain seq x y z
N MET A 1 -50.03 28.65 -37.05
CA MET A 1 -49.71 27.23 -36.89
C MET A 1 -50.80 26.62 -36.05
N ALA A 2 -51.67 25.84 -36.69
CA ALA A 2 -52.89 25.29 -36.12
C ALA A 2 -52.59 24.05 -35.31
N ALA A 3 -53.17 23.94 -34.13
CA ALA A 3 -53.14 22.72 -33.28
C ALA A 3 -54.25 21.80 -33.79
N GLU A 4 -53.88 20.63 -34.28
CA GLU A 4 -54.83 19.56 -34.60
C GLU A 4 -55.14 18.79 -33.29
N THR A 5 -56.40 18.85 -32.93
CA THR A 5 -57.02 18.01 -31.90
C THR A 5 -57.35 16.66 -32.50
N PHE A 6 -56.73 15.60 -31.98
CA PHE A 6 -57.07 14.22 -32.32
C PHE A 6 -58.29 13.78 -31.48
N GLU A 7 -59.46 13.68 -32.09
CA GLU A 7 -60.62 12.98 -31.54
C GLU A 7 -60.47 11.48 -31.79
N GLY A 8 -60.20 10.72 -30.72
CA GLY A 8 -60.24 9.26 -30.77
C GLY A 8 -61.65 8.71 -30.68
N PRO A 9 -61.96 7.60 -31.35
CA PRO A 9 -63.31 7.03 -31.35
C PRO A 9 -63.67 6.48 -29.97
N THR A 10 -64.81 6.95 -29.46
CA THR A 10 -65.41 6.42 -28.22
C THR A 10 -66.00 5.04 -28.53
N VAL A 11 -65.42 3.99 -27.98
CA VAL A 11 -65.96 2.63 -28.03
C VAL A 11 -67.00 2.50 -26.92
N ILE A 12 -68.28 2.42 -27.30
CA ILE A 12 -69.37 2.10 -26.37
C ILE A 12 -69.44 0.58 -26.34
N ILE A 13 -69.12 0.00 -25.19
CA ILE A 13 -69.35 -1.44 -24.93
C ILE A 13 -70.79 -1.61 -24.41
N ASP A 14 -71.63 -2.09 -25.26
CA ASP A 14 -72.98 -2.49 -24.87
C ASP A 14 -72.92 -3.82 -24.11
N LEU A 15 -73.20 -3.79 -22.80
CA LEU A 15 -73.15 -4.93 -21.92
C LEU A 15 -74.39 -5.80 -21.97
N GLY A 16 -75.23 -5.63 -22.98
CA GLY A 16 -76.24 -6.60 -23.37
C GLY A 16 -77.10 -7.23 -22.25
N LEU A 17 -77.57 -6.39 -21.30
CA LEU A 17 -78.55 -6.86 -20.29
C LEU A 17 -79.91 -6.90 -20.91
N ALA A 18 -80.33 -8.05 -21.40
CA ALA A 18 -81.71 -8.27 -21.87
C ALA A 18 -82.65 -8.16 -20.66
N ARG A 19 -83.61 -7.20 -20.71
CA ARG A 19 -84.72 -7.09 -19.78
C ARG A 19 -85.63 -8.26 -19.93
N GLY A 20 -85.60 -9.21 -18.95
CA GLY A 20 -86.66 -10.23 -18.91
C GLY A 20 -86.27 -11.64 -18.46
N GLU A 21 -85.08 -11.90 -17.99
CA GLU A 21 -84.77 -13.19 -17.36
C GLU A 21 -85.14 -13.17 -15.86
N PRO A 22 -85.83 -14.21 -15.37
CA PRO A 22 -86.17 -14.35 -13.95
C PRO A 22 -84.92 -14.61 -13.13
N ASP A 23 -84.76 -13.88 -12.01
CA ASP A 23 -83.72 -14.07 -11.04
C ASP A 23 -83.80 -15.42 -10.30
N GLU A 24 -83.38 -16.50 -10.93
CA GLU A 24 -83.00 -17.69 -10.20
C GLU A 24 -81.48 -17.60 -9.90
N TYR A 25 -81.12 -16.83 -8.89
CA TYR A 25 -79.85 -16.99 -8.29
C TYR A 25 -79.76 -18.32 -7.55
N ALA A 26 -79.16 -19.31 -8.22
CA ALA A 26 -78.71 -20.48 -7.55
C ALA A 26 -77.82 -20.09 -6.41
N ALA A 27 -78.14 -20.37 -5.17
CA ALA A 27 -77.33 -20.10 -4.00
C ALA A 27 -75.93 -20.69 -4.24
N PRO A 28 -74.88 -19.93 -4.05
CA PRO A 28 -73.52 -20.41 -4.27
C PRO A 28 -73.31 -21.66 -3.41
N THR A 29 -73.10 -22.80 -4.10
CA THR A 29 -72.64 -24.03 -3.40
C THR A 29 -71.41 -23.61 -2.64
N ARG A 30 -71.49 -23.66 -1.29
CA ARG A 30 -70.33 -23.49 -0.40
C ARG A 30 -69.34 -24.59 -0.80
N SER A 31 -68.34 -24.23 -1.59
CA SER A 31 -67.22 -25.13 -1.80
C SER A 31 -66.60 -25.32 -0.42
N THR A 32 -66.75 -26.46 0.16
CA THR A 32 -66.09 -26.84 1.39
C THR A 32 -64.60 -26.93 1.04
N VAL A 33 -63.87 -25.86 1.39
CA VAL A 33 -62.42 -25.89 1.29
C VAL A 33 -61.94 -27.04 2.16
N PRO A 34 -61.22 -28.04 1.63
CA PRO A 34 -60.79 -29.18 2.43
C PRO A 34 -59.98 -28.69 3.64
N ASP A 35 -60.19 -29.35 4.80
CA ASP A 35 -59.55 -28.95 6.07
C ASP A 35 -58.01 -28.89 6.03
N TRP A 36 -57.41 -29.57 5.07
CA TRP A 36 -55.95 -29.50 4.83
C TRP A 36 -55.48 -28.27 4.05
N PHE A 37 -56.40 -27.53 3.41
CA PHE A 37 -56.02 -26.40 2.56
C PHE A 37 -55.44 -25.21 3.35
N ALA A 38 -56.03 -24.90 4.50
CA ALA A 38 -55.57 -23.85 5.38
C ALA A 38 -54.15 -24.09 5.93
N PRO A 39 -53.83 -25.29 6.49
CA PRO A 39 -52.46 -25.56 6.96
C PRO A 39 -51.41 -25.60 5.82
N VAL A 40 -51.79 -26.09 4.63
CA VAL A 40 -50.89 -26.08 3.47
C VAL A 40 -50.62 -24.64 2.98
N LEU A 41 -51.67 -23.79 2.92
CA LEU A 41 -51.49 -22.40 2.54
C LEU A 41 -50.58 -21.65 3.53
N VAL A 42 -50.77 -21.87 4.82
CA VAL A 42 -49.92 -21.31 5.88
C VAL A 42 -48.47 -21.82 5.73
N ALA A 43 -48.26 -23.10 5.51
CA ALA A 43 -46.92 -23.67 5.32
C ALA A 43 -46.25 -23.12 4.08
N VAL A 44 -46.96 -22.92 2.98
CA VAL A 44 -46.44 -22.29 1.75
C VAL A 44 -46.11 -20.84 2.00
N LEU A 45 -46.95 -20.06 2.68
CA LEU A 45 -46.68 -18.65 3.03
C LEU A 45 -45.47 -18.54 3.96
N VAL A 46 -45.31 -19.43 4.93
CA VAL A 46 -44.14 -19.44 5.82
C VAL A 46 -42.88 -19.82 5.04
N LEU A 47 -42.93 -20.80 4.16
CA LEU A 47 -41.81 -21.18 3.28
C LEU A 47 -41.39 -20.02 2.35
N PHE A 48 -42.34 -19.38 1.67
CA PHE A 48 -42.04 -18.23 0.82
C PHE A 48 -41.64 -17.01 1.63
N GLY A 49 -42.23 -16.76 2.78
CA GLY A 49 -41.84 -15.66 3.69
C GLY A 49 -40.43 -15.82 4.28
N SER A 50 -40.03 -17.08 4.60
CA SER A 50 -38.68 -17.32 5.12
C SER A 50 -37.59 -17.24 4.05
N THR A 51 -37.89 -17.56 2.79
CA THR A 51 -36.93 -17.42 1.67
C THR A 51 -36.80 -15.98 1.17
N ALA A 52 -37.84 -15.16 1.32
CA ALA A 52 -37.83 -13.75 0.93
C ALA A 52 -37.17 -12.81 1.93
N SER A 53 -36.81 -13.30 3.14
CA SER A 53 -36.36 -12.46 4.26
C SER A 53 -34.84 -12.43 4.44
N ALA A 54 -34.06 -13.11 3.62
CA ALA A 54 -32.60 -12.97 3.65
C ALA A 54 -32.23 -11.65 2.94
N ALA A 55 -31.97 -10.59 3.71
CA ALA A 55 -31.36 -9.41 3.15
C ALA A 55 -30.07 -9.83 2.39
N PRO A 56 -29.84 -9.33 1.17
CA PRO A 56 -28.63 -9.65 0.47
C PRO A 56 -27.44 -9.27 1.37
N PRO A 57 -26.40 -10.10 1.42
CA PRO A 57 -25.22 -9.77 2.23
C PRO A 57 -24.73 -8.38 1.82
N PRO A 58 -24.29 -7.57 2.78
CA PRO A 58 -23.79 -6.24 2.47
C PRO A 58 -22.65 -6.37 1.45
N PRO A 59 -22.56 -5.43 0.49
CA PRO A 59 -21.51 -5.48 -0.52
C PRO A 59 -20.15 -5.44 0.18
N ALA A 60 -19.21 -6.28 -0.26
CA ALA A 60 -17.88 -6.36 0.31
C ALA A 60 -17.06 -5.05 0.15
N LEU A 61 -17.45 -4.21 -0.84
CA LEU A 61 -16.94 -2.86 -1.07
C LEU A 61 -18.11 -1.86 -1.04
N THR A 62 -18.01 -0.87 -0.15
CA THR A 62 -19.00 0.21 -0.03
C THR A 62 -18.33 1.55 -0.34
N PRO A 63 -18.81 2.33 -1.33
CA PRO A 63 -18.25 3.65 -1.60
C PRO A 63 -18.53 4.59 -0.42
N LEU A 64 -17.51 5.30 0.05
CA LEU A 64 -17.59 6.28 1.14
C LEU A 64 -17.51 7.71 0.62
N LEU A 65 -16.60 7.97 -0.32
CA LEU A 65 -16.24 9.31 -0.74
C LEU A 65 -15.76 9.28 -2.18
N SER A 66 -16.13 10.30 -2.95
CA SER A 66 -15.56 10.57 -4.28
C SER A 66 -15.09 12.02 -4.34
N LEU A 67 -13.85 12.24 -4.77
CA LEU A 67 -13.20 13.54 -4.85
C LEU A 67 -12.74 13.83 -6.27
N ARG A 68 -13.02 15.01 -6.75
CA ARG A 68 -12.44 15.52 -7.99
C ARG A 68 -11.04 16.07 -7.72
N VAL A 69 -10.04 15.41 -8.27
CA VAL A 69 -8.63 15.83 -8.22
C VAL A 69 -8.02 15.66 -9.59
N GLY A 70 -6.92 16.35 -9.85
CA GLY A 70 -6.20 16.18 -11.11
C GLY A 70 -5.48 14.83 -11.18
N PRO A 71 -5.18 14.31 -12.39
CA PRO A 71 -4.52 13.01 -12.55
C PRO A 71 -3.11 12.95 -11.95
N ALA A 72 -2.46 14.11 -11.79
CA ALA A 72 -1.12 14.22 -11.20
C ALA A 72 -1.13 14.76 -9.75
N ASP A 73 -2.29 15.10 -9.20
CA ASP A 73 -2.40 15.63 -7.85
C ASP A 73 -2.01 14.56 -6.82
N PRO A 74 -1.12 14.87 -5.88
CA PRO A 74 -0.68 13.89 -4.89
C PRO A 74 -1.77 13.62 -3.86
N TYR A 75 -1.87 12.35 -3.46
CA TYR A 75 -2.67 11.93 -2.31
C TYR A 75 -1.89 10.90 -1.51
N THR A 76 -2.28 10.71 -0.27
CA THR A 76 -1.75 9.65 0.59
C THR A 76 -2.77 9.26 1.65
N LEU A 77 -2.69 8.02 2.08
CA LEU A 77 -3.43 7.51 3.23
C LEU A 77 -2.55 7.61 4.47
N THR A 78 -3.11 8.08 5.57
CA THR A 78 -2.42 8.10 6.85
C THR A 78 -2.68 6.82 7.62
N GLU A 79 -1.78 6.45 8.52
CA GLU A 79 -1.96 5.30 9.41
C GLU A 79 -3.19 5.46 10.33
N ASN A 80 -3.59 6.70 10.61
CA ASN A 80 -4.76 7.02 11.44
C ASN A 80 -6.09 6.90 10.68
N GLY A 81 -6.06 6.54 9.40
CA GLY A 81 -7.25 6.38 8.57
C GLY A 81 -7.78 7.69 8.01
N ASP A 82 -6.93 8.67 7.72
CA ASP A 82 -7.28 9.87 6.98
C ASP A 82 -6.80 9.80 5.54
N LEU A 83 -7.54 10.38 4.62
CA LEU A 83 -7.09 10.66 3.26
C LEU A 83 -6.62 12.12 3.18
N LEU A 84 -5.37 12.29 2.80
CA LEU A 84 -4.81 13.59 2.45
C LEU A 84 -4.75 13.71 0.93
N ALA A 85 -5.24 14.81 0.40
CA ALA A 85 -5.14 15.13 -1.03
C ALA A 85 -4.74 16.59 -1.20
N GLN A 86 -3.89 16.87 -2.20
CA GLN A 86 -3.56 18.24 -2.58
C GLN A 86 -3.99 18.47 -4.02
N SER A 87 -4.88 19.43 -4.23
CA SER A 87 -5.35 19.81 -5.56
C SER A 87 -5.42 21.33 -5.66
N LEU A 88 -4.97 21.89 -6.80
CA LEU A 88 -5.00 23.32 -7.09
C LEU A 88 -4.39 24.20 -5.96
N GLY A 89 -3.35 23.72 -5.27
CA GLY A 89 -2.71 24.43 -4.17
C GLY A 89 -3.49 24.38 -2.85
N VAL A 90 -4.49 23.53 -2.75
CA VAL A 90 -5.28 23.31 -1.54
C VAL A 90 -4.99 21.91 -1.01
N LEU A 91 -4.57 21.83 0.24
CA LEU A 91 -4.40 20.57 0.97
C LEU A 91 -5.67 20.30 1.76
N THR A 92 -6.23 19.11 1.62
CA THR A 92 -7.46 18.68 2.28
C THR A 92 -7.23 17.39 3.05
N SER A 93 -7.89 17.23 4.18
CA SER A 93 -7.93 16.00 4.97
C SER A 93 -9.35 15.52 5.16
N TYR A 94 -9.57 14.23 4.90
CA TYR A 94 -10.87 13.57 5.07
C TYR A 94 -10.74 12.42 6.05
N ASP A 95 -11.67 12.31 6.99
CA ASP A 95 -11.80 11.13 7.85
C ASP A 95 -12.37 9.96 7.04
N LEU A 96 -11.65 8.85 6.97
CA LEU A 96 -12.10 7.69 6.21
C LEU A 96 -13.06 6.78 6.98
N ARG A 97 -13.43 7.11 8.23
CA ARG A 97 -14.48 6.38 8.95
C ARG A 97 -15.86 6.70 8.37
N ASP A 98 -16.08 7.94 7.98
CA ASP A 98 -17.36 8.46 7.53
C ASP A 98 -17.30 9.29 6.23
N GLY A 99 -16.10 9.58 5.71
CA GLY A 99 -15.89 10.38 4.50
C GLY A 99 -15.99 11.88 4.68
N HIS A 100 -16.09 12.38 5.92
CA HIS A 100 -16.24 13.81 6.18
C HIS A 100 -14.92 14.58 6.03
N LEU A 101 -15.03 15.82 5.52
CA LEU A 101 -13.92 16.77 5.48
C LEU A 101 -13.56 17.18 6.93
N ARG A 102 -12.31 16.92 7.34
CA ARG A 102 -11.79 17.34 8.65
C ARG A 102 -11.31 18.77 8.63
N TRP A 103 -10.48 19.09 7.65
CA TRP A 103 -9.96 20.45 7.46
C TRP A 103 -9.48 20.66 6.03
N GLN A 104 -9.33 21.93 5.67
CA GLN A 104 -8.82 22.41 4.40
C GLN A 104 -7.87 23.58 4.64
N ALA A 105 -6.69 23.54 4.02
CA ALA A 105 -5.69 24.60 4.16
C ALA A 105 -5.12 24.97 2.78
N GLY A 106 -4.89 26.25 2.57
CA GLY A 106 -4.17 26.73 1.41
C GLY A 106 -2.71 26.29 1.48
N SER A 107 -2.19 25.70 0.41
CA SER A 107 -0.78 25.35 0.25
C SER A 107 -0.21 26.17 -0.89
N ALA A 108 0.79 26.97 -0.60
CA ALA A 108 1.33 27.94 -1.58
C ALA A 108 2.03 27.28 -2.79
N MET A 109 2.37 25.99 -2.71
CA MET A 109 3.16 25.30 -3.74
C MET A 109 2.64 23.88 -3.97
N PRO A 110 2.45 23.44 -5.23
CA PRO A 110 2.15 22.04 -5.51
C PRO A 110 3.32 21.18 -5.05
N THR A 111 3.01 20.06 -4.40
CA THR A 111 3.99 19.10 -3.93
C THR A 111 4.01 17.87 -4.82
N PHE A 112 5.14 17.21 -4.87
CA PHE A 112 5.28 15.96 -5.62
C PHE A 112 4.76 14.74 -4.84
N ARG A 113 4.94 14.77 -3.51
CA ARG A 113 4.50 13.68 -2.61
C ARG A 113 4.09 14.26 -1.26
N LEU A 114 3.09 13.65 -0.70
CA LEU A 114 2.68 13.84 0.70
C LEU A 114 3.34 12.73 1.53
N ARG A 115 4.06 13.11 2.57
CA ARG A 115 4.61 12.17 3.56
C ARG A 115 4.08 12.55 4.92
N THR A 116 3.76 11.58 5.73
CA THR A 116 3.27 11.80 7.09
C THR A 116 4.22 11.17 8.11
N GLY A 117 4.31 11.74 9.28
CA GLY A 117 5.07 11.21 10.40
C GLY A 117 5.06 12.17 11.58
N ASP A 118 5.00 11.65 12.79
CA ASP A 118 5.01 12.40 14.04
C ASP A 118 3.98 13.56 14.09
N GLY A 119 2.75 13.29 13.64
CA GLY A 119 1.67 14.30 13.62
C GLY A 119 1.86 15.41 12.58
N LEU A 120 2.79 15.27 11.66
CA LEU A 120 3.11 16.23 10.61
C LEU A 120 2.86 15.67 9.22
N ILE A 121 2.57 16.58 8.30
CA ILE A 121 2.61 16.38 6.86
C ILE A 121 3.84 17.10 6.34
N LEU A 122 4.75 16.37 5.73
CA LEU A 122 5.97 16.90 5.14
C LEU A 122 5.75 17.16 3.64
N LEU A 123 5.62 18.43 3.28
CA LEU A 123 5.43 18.87 1.92
C LEU A 123 6.78 19.23 1.31
N ARG A 124 7.10 18.61 0.20
CA ARG A 124 8.24 18.96 -0.60
C ARG A 124 7.77 19.49 -1.95
N PRO A 125 7.90 20.80 -2.20
CA PRO A 125 7.49 21.39 -3.46
C PRO A 125 8.21 20.78 -4.66
N PHE A 126 7.54 20.72 -5.79
CA PHE A 126 8.18 20.35 -7.04
C PHE A 126 9.11 21.47 -7.48
N SER A 127 10.39 21.14 -7.68
CA SER A 127 11.35 22.06 -8.30
C SER A 127 11.66 21.55 -9.70
N GLY A 128 11.25 22.30 -10.71
CA GLY A 128 11.67 22.05 -12.11
C GLY A 128 13.15 22.29 -12.35
N ASN A 129 13.86 22.89 -11.37
CA ASN A 129 15.29 23.15 -11.43
C ASN A 129 16.01 22.30 -10.38
N ALA A 130 16.74 21.28 -10.82
CA ALA A 130 17.54 20.41 -9.95
C ALA A 130 18.63 21.13 -9.12
N ARG A 131 18.91 22.42 -9.42
CA ARG A 131 19.90 23.23 -8.69
C ARG A 131 19.31 23.96 -7.49
N VAL A 132 17.99 24.03 -7.38
CA VAL A 132 17.30 24.72 -6.28
C VAL A 132 16.66 23.65 -5.40
N ASP A 133 17.13 23.54 -4.16
CA ASP A 133 16.45 22.73 -3.16
C ASP A 133 15.19 23.49 -2.69
N PRO A 134 14.00 22.99 -2.98
CA PRO A 134 12.76 23.65 -2.60
C PRO A 134 12.51 23.64 -1.08
N GLY A 135 13.32 22.87 -0.34
CA GLY A 135 13.14 22.70 1.10
C GLY A 135 11.96 21.79 1.46
N THR A 136 11.64 21.76 2.74
CA THR A 136 10.50 21.04 3.30
C THR A 136 9.65 21.99 4.13
N THR A 137 8.33 21.96 3.89
CA THR A 137 7.33 22.62 4.73
C THR A 137 6.63 21.56 5.57
N ALA A 138 6.64 21.69 6.88
CA ALA A 138 5.88 20.85 7.78
C ALA A 138 4.55 21.52 8.12
N VAL A 139 3.49 20.75 7.99
CA VAL A 139 2.10 21.14 8.25
C VAL A 139 1.55 20.19 9.31
N ALA A 140 0.81 20.73 10.26
CA ALA A 140 0.16 19.93 11.30
C ALA A 140 -0.91 19.02 10.69
N LEU A 141 -0.86 17.73 11.04
CA LEU A 141 -1.77 16.72 10.51
C LEU A 141 -3.22 16.93 11.00
N ASP A 142 -3.38 17.50 12.17
CA ASP A 142 -4.67 17.70 12.84
C ASP A 142 -5.52 18.85 12.27
N ASN A 143 -4.86 19.90 11.73
CA ASN A 143 -5.56 21.14 11.36
C ASN A 143 -5.02 21.86 10.10
N GLY A 144 -4.01 21.32 9.46
CA GLY A 144 -3.43 21.88 8.23
C GLY A 144 -2.60 23.16 8.43
N SER A 145 -2.32 23.59 9.66
CA SER A 145 -1.52 24.78 9.91
C SER A 145 -0.03 24.53 9.65
N VAL A 146 0.65 25.52 9.02
CA VAL A 146 2.09 25.46 8.82
C VAL A 146 2.80 25.57 10.17
N ARG A 147 3.60 24.58 10.53
CA ARG A 147 4.41 24.57 11.76
C ARG A 147 5.76 25.23 11.53
N TRP A 148 6.47 24.79 10.49
CA TRP A 148 7.78 25.35 10.15
C TRP A 148 8.12 25.12 8.68
N ARG A 149 9.18 25.81 8.22
CA ARG A 149 9.81 25.61 6.91
C ARG A 149 11.32 25.56 7.09
N ARG A 150 11.99 24.69 6.34
CA ARG A 150 13.45 24.62 6.32
C ARG A 150 13.96 24.22 4.95
N SER A 151 15.23 24.52 4.68
CA SER A 151 15.96 23.98 3.53
C SER A 151 16.23 22.49 3.72
N GLY A 152 16.42 21.77 2.64
CA GLY A 152 16.74 20.35 2.65
C GLY A 152 15.51 19.43 2.66
N SER A 153 15.78 18.15 2.40
CA SER A 153 14.77 17.08 2.43
C SER A 153 14.67 16.53 3.84
N VAL A 154 13.48 16.60 4.44
CA VAL A 154 13.20 15.95 5.72
C VAL A 154 12.51 14.64 5.47
N VAL A 155 12.95 13.59 6.16
CA VAL A 155 12.41 12.23 6.12
C VAL A 155 12.07 11.75 7.52
N THR A 156 11.09 10.85 7.61
CA THR A 156 10.77 10.12 8.84
C THR A 156 11.64 8.88 8.95
N VAL A 157 11.98 8.49 10.15
CA VAL A 157 12.64 7.21 10.43
C VAL A 157 11.55 6.22 10.86
N ALA A 158 11.40 5.14 10.10
CA ALA A 158 10.37 4.14 10.37
C ALA A 158 10.50 3.60 11.82
N GLY A 159 9.38 3.58 12.55
CA GLY A 159 9.32 3.12 13.93
C GLY A 159 9.92 4.08 14.98
N SER A 160 10.27 5.31 14.60
CA SER A 160 10.77 6.37 15.47
C SER A 160 10.03 7.68 15.21
N SER A 161 9.86 8.51 16.23
CA SER A 161 9.37 9.89 16.11
C SER A 161 10.44 10.85 15.55
N THR A 162 11.65 10.38 15.29
CA THR A 162 12.75 11.23 14.85
C THR A 162 12.59 11.63 13.38
N LEU A 163 12.67 12.92 13.12
CA LEU A 163 12.77 13.47 11.78
C LEU A 163 14.23 13.73 11.44
N LEU A 164 14.65 13.34 10.24
CA LEU A 164 16.01 13.61 9.76
C LEU A 164 15.97 14.51 8.53
N ALA A 165 16.69 15.61 8.57
CA ALA A 165 17.05 16.34 7.37
C ALA A 165 18.31 15.73 6.78
N VAL A 166 18.24 15.31 5.51
CA VAL A 166 19.31 14.56 4.86
C VAL A 166 19.81 15.30 3.62
N SER A 167 21.12 15.45 3.52
CA SER A 167 21.82 15.88 2.32
C SER A 167 22.93 14.88 2.01
N ASN A 168 23.21 14.63 0.72
CA ASN A 168 24.13 13.58 0.25
C ASN A 168 23.82 12.15 0.70
N VAL A 169 22.64 11.91 1.24
CA VAL A 169 22.16 10.56 1.52
C VAL A 169 21.37 10.07 0.32
N ARG A 170 21.79 8.96 -0.28
CA ARG A 170 21.06 8.34 -1.39
C ARG A 170 19.78 7.71 -0.85
N SER A 171 18.66 8.26 -1.28
CA SER A 171 17.40 7.55 -1.32
C SER A 171 16.94 7.50 -2.79
N PHE A 172 17.20 6.40 -3.47
CA PHE A 172 16.64 6.04 -4.79
C PHE A 172 16.86 6.96 -6.01
N SER A 173 17.80 7.87 -6.07
CA SER A 173 17.95 8.68 -7.28
C SER A 173 19.40 8.97 -7.63
N GLY A 174 19.88 8.26 -8.64
CA GLY A 174 20.95 8.63 -9.58
C GLY A 174 22.35 8.92 -9.04
N PRO A 175 23.36 8.89 -9.90
CA PRO A 175 24.73 9.27 -9.54
C PRO A 175 24.79 10.77 -9.24
N GLY A 176 24.73 11.11 -7.96
CA GLY A 176 24.91 12.50 -7.52
C GLY A 176 26.38 12.89 -7.51
N ARG A 177 26.64 14.16 -7.85
CA ARG A 177 27.94 14.79 -7.68
C ARG A 177 28.35 14.69 -6.21
N ARG A 178 29.61 14.35 -5.92
CA ARG A 178 30.19 14.35 -4.56
C ARG A 178 30.12 15.76 -3.98
N VAL A 179 29.13 16.02 -3.15
CA VAL A 179 28.98 17.26 -2.39
C VAL A 179 28.97 16.86 -0.93
N GLN A 180 29.73 17.49 -0.10
CA GLN A 180 29.67 17.32 1.36
C GLN A 180 28.26 17.62 1.84
N GLY A 181 27.73 16.77 2.70
CA GLY A 181 26.40 16.91 3.26
C GLY A 181 26.35 16.66 4.74
N SER A 182 25.15 16.60 5.27
CA SER A 182 24.87 16.30 6.66
C SER A 182 23.62 15.44 6.82
N VAL A 183 23.56 14.72 7.91
CA VAL A 183 22.34 14.19 8.51
C VAL A 183 22.07 14.97 9.77
N GLU A 184 20.92 15.58 9.88
CA GLU A 184 20.55 16.45 10.99
C GLU A 184 19.24 15.94 11.61
N ALA A 185 19.18 15.76 12.91
CA ALA A 185 17.91 15.55 13.58
C ALA A 185 17.15 16.87 13.68
N VAL A 186 15.86 16.79 13.43
CA VAL A 186 14.95 17.93 13.37
C VAL A 186 13.91 17.80 14.47
N ASP A 187 13.82 18.80 15.31
CA ASP A 187 12.74 18.93 16.28
C ASP A 187 11.38 19.04 15.55
N PRO A 188 10.43 18.12 15.74
CA PRO A 188 9.16 18.13 15.02
C PRO A 188 8.31 19.37 15.29
N ALA A 189 8.42 19.98 16.47
CA ALA A 189 7.62 21.13 16.86
C ALA A 189 8.13 22.44 16.22
N THR A 190 9.46 22.60 16.12
CA THR A 190 10.10 23.88 15.74
C THR A 190 10.84 23.84 14.40
N GLY A 191 11.13 22.66 13.87
CA GLY A 191 11.95 22.49 12.68
C GLY A 191 13.44 22.80 12.87
N ARG A 192 13.88 23.02 14.11
CA ARG A 192 15.29 23.33 14.42
C ARG A 192 16.12 22.05 14.47
N THR A 193 17.39 22.18 14.06
CA THR A 193 18.36 21.10 14.21
C THR A 193 18.71 20.89 15.69
N THR A 194 18.60 19.66 16.17
CA THR A 194 18.99 19.26 17.53
C THR A 194 20.42 18.72 17.57
N TRP A 195 20.81 17.97 16.55
CA TRP A 195 22.18 17.53 16.33
C TRP A 195 22.48 17.41 14.83
N SER A 196 23.76 17.36 14.46
CA SER A 196 24.20 17.24 13.06
C SER A 196 25.41 16.32 12.96
N VAL A 197 25.38 15.43 11.98
CA VAL A 197 26.48 14.52 11.62
C VAL A 197 26.93 14.83 10.20
N PRO A 198 28.20 15.16 9.97
CA PRO A 198 28.72 15.40 8.64
C PRO A 198 28.76 14.11 7.81
N VAL A 199 28.37 14.21 6.55
CA VAL A 199 28.42 13.12 5.56
C VAL A 199 29.43 13.53 4.47
N PRO A 200 30.71 13.16 4.62
CA PRO A 200 31.78 13.60 3.72
C PRO A 200 31.67 12.97 2.31
N SER A 201 31.04 11.81 2.22
CA SER A 201 30.77 11.13 0.97
C SER A 201 29.30 10.70 0.89
N THR A 202 28.83 10.34 -0.28
CA THR A 202 27.46 9.83 -0.40
C THR A 202 27.28 8.60 0.49
N ALA A 203 26.18 8.56 1.22
CA ALA A 203 25.89 7.45 2.12
C ALA A 203 24.47 6.89 1.91
N VAL A 204 24.28 5.64 2.28
CA VAL A 204 22.97 5.02 2.48
C VAL A 204 22.66 5.05 3.97
N LEU A 205 21.46 5.52 4.32
CA LEU A 205 20.99 5.56 5.69
C LEU A 205 20.07 4.36 5.94
N LEU A 206 20.43 3.57 6.97
CA LEU A 206 19.62 2.47 7.46
C LEU A 206 19.21 2.75 8.91
N SER A 207 17.98 2.42 9.24
CA SER A 207 17.47 2.45 10.60
C SER A 207 17.75 1.10 11.27
N VAL A 208 18.48 1.09 12.36
CA VAL A 208 18.78 -0.13 13.12
C VAL A 208 17.85 -0.19 14.33
N PRO A 209 16.91 -1.16 14.36
CA PRO A 209 16.04 -1.35 15.52
C PRO A 209 16.87 -1.76 16.73
N GLY A 210 16.62 -1.13 17.85
CA GLY A 210 17.15 -1.55 19.14
C GLY A 210 16.31 -2.68 19.74
N PRO A 211 16.79 -3.33 20.81
CA PRO A 211 15.92 -4.12 21.67
C PRO A 211 14.81 -3.22 22.23
N THR A 212 13.66 -3.79 22.57
CA THR A 212 12.35 -3.14 22.83
C THR A 212 12.36 -1.90 23.74
N GLU A 213 13.42 -1.62 24.45
CA GLU A 213 13.57 -0.46 25.35
C GLU A 213 14.84 0.37 25.05
N SER A 214 15.60 0.03 24.01
CA SER A 214 16.82 0.75 23.64
C SER A 214 16.55 1.83 22.60
N PRO A 215 17.27 2.96 22.67
CA PRO A 215 17.16 3.98 21.65
C PRO A 215 17.48 3.43 20.25
N TRP A 216 16.76 3.93 19.25
CA TRP A 216 17.02 3.64 17.86
C TRP A 216 18.40 4.14 17.45
N ARG A 217 19.06 3.42 16.54
CA ARG A 217 20.35 3.80 15.97
C ARG A 217 20.21 4.02 14.48
N MET A 218 21.06 4.86 13.94
CA MET A 218 21.19 5.00 12.49
C MET A 218 22.56 4.47 12.07
N LEU A 219 22.57 3.77 10.94
CA LEU A 219 23.74 3.28 10.28
C LEU A 219 23.92 4.02 8.97
N LEU A 220 25.05 4.67 8.79
CA LEU A 220 25.47 5.30 7.53
C LEU A 220 26.49 4.38 6.85
N VAL A 221 26.15 3.92 5.64
CA VAL A 221 27.05 3.15 4.78
C VAL A 221 27.51 4.05 3.65
N HIS A 222 28.76 4.45 3.68
CA HIS A 222 29.34 5.44 2.76
C HIS A 222 29.91 4.77 1.50
N ASP A 223 29.90 5.50 0.39
CA ASP A 223 30.50 5.07 -0.88
C ASP A 223 32.04 5.09 -0.84
N ASP A 224 32.66 5.70 0.17
CA ASP A 224 34.11 5.62 0.47
C ASP A 224 34.49 4.32 1.23
N ARG A 225 33.52 3.40 1.39
CA ARG A 225 33.64 2.11 2.06
C ARG A 225 33.79 2.19 3.58
N THR A 226 33.30 3.24 4.18
CA THR A 226 33.18 3.30 5.63
C THR A 226 31.73 3.05 6.05
N ALA A 227 31.54 2.41 7.19
CA ALA A 227 30.27 2.36 7.87
C ALA A 227 30.40 3.05 9.22
N ALA A 228 29.41 3.82 9.62
CA ALA A 228 29.35 4.48 10.92
C ALA A 228 27.97 4.28 11.57
N VAL A 229 27.94 3.87 12.80
CA VAL A 229 26.75 3.73 13.63
C VAL A 229 26.63 4.93 14.53
N HIS A 230 25.48 5.58 14.51
CA HIS A 230 25.19 6.73 15.35
C HIS A 230 23.97 6.48 16.23
N ASP A 231 24.02 7.04 17.42
CA ASP A 231 22.84 7.16 18.28
C ASP A 231 21.84 8.14 17.66
N LEU A 232 20.59 7.71 17.48
CA LEU A 232 19.58 8.52 16.80
C LEU A 232 19.08 9.70 17.64
N THR A 233 19.25 9.64 18.95
CA THR A 233 18.81 10.70 19.86
C THR A 233 19.84 11.83 19.94
N THR A 234 21.13 11.48 19.93
CA THR A 234 22.22 12.43 20.18
C THR A 234 23.10 12.73 18.97
N GLY A 235 23.03 11.89 17.92
CA GLY A 235 23.95 11.93 16.79
C GLY A 235 25.35 11.41 17.08
N ALA A 236 25.65 10.99 18.32
CA ALA A 236 26.95 10.49 18.69
C ALA A 236 27.36 9.26 17.91
N GLU A 237 28.58 9.23 17.38
CA GLU A 237 29.15 8.05 16.74
C GLU A 237 29.47 6.98 17.78
N LEU A 238 28.90 5.79 17.60
CA LEU A 238 29.05 4.64 18.49
C LEU A 238 30.08 3.63 17.99
N ALA A 239 30.16 3.47 16.66
CA ALA A 239 31.10 2.56 16.02
C ALA A 239 31.42 3.02 14.60
N ARG A 240 32.61 2.68 14.13
CA ARG A 240 33.05 2.87 12.74
C ARG A 240 33.86 1.69 12.27
N ALA A 241 33.70 1.29 11.00
CA ALA A 241 34.48 0.23 10.39
C ALA A 241 34.74 0.52 8.92
N GLN A 242 35.82 -0.08 8.40
CA GLN A 242 36.12 -0.13 6.99
C GLN A 242 35.43 -1.35 6.38
N LEU A 243 34.71 -1.14 5.27
CA LEU A 243 33.99 -2.17 4.53
C LEU A 243 34.81 -2.73 3.39
N PRO A 244 34.48 -3.94 2.89
CA PRO A 244 35.07 -4.48 1.68
C PRO A 244 34.90 -3.55 0.46
N PRO A 245 35.79 -3.62 -0.54
CA PRO A 245 35.66 -2.81 -1.76
C PRO A 245 34.37 -3.16 -2.54
N ALA A 246 33.42 -2.22 -2.63
CA ALA A 246 32.19 -2.36 -3.39
C ALA A 246 31.57 -1.00 -3.69
N ASP A 247 30.55 -0.98 -4.54
CA ASP A 247 29.60 0.12 -4.65
C ASP A 247 28.46 -0.14 -3.64
N TYR A 248 28.36 0.73 -2.65
CA TYR A 248 27.34 0.65 -1.60
C TYR A 248 26.16 1.56 -1.95
N GLY A 249 25.53 1.31 -3.09
CA GLY A 249 24.26 1.94 -3.45
C GLY A 249 23.12 1.48 -2.54
N PRO A 250 21.94 2.12 -2.64
CA PRO A 250 20.81 1.89 -1.72
C PRO A 250 20.24 0.47 -1.76
N ASP A 251 20.56 -0.30 -2.78
CA ASP A 251 20.13 -1.68 -3.02
C ASP A 251 21.15 -2.74 -2.50
N ASN A 252 22.24 -2.29 -1.89
CA ASN A 252 23.29 -3.18 -1.45
C ASN A 252 23.29 -3.46 0.06
N PRO A 253 23.31 -2.44 0.96
CA PRO A 253 23.25 -2.70 2.39
C PRO A 253 21.82 -3.05 2.82
N VAL A 254 21.65 -4.18 3.49
CA VAL A 254 20.35 -4.66 4.00
C VAL A 254 20.51 -5.14 5.45
N LEU A 255 19.53 -4.79 6.27
CA LEU A 255 19.39 -5.35 7.62
C LEU A 255 18.44 -6.54 7.56
N SER A 256 18.93 -7.73 7.91
CA SER A 256 18.15 -8.97 7.96
C SER A 256 18.60 -9.85 9.09
N GLY A 257 17.66 -10.45 9.84
CA GLY A 257 17.95 -11.31 10.97
C GLY A 257 18.84 -10.67 12.05
N GLY A 258 18.75 -9.36 12.23
CA GLY A 258 19.58 -8.61 13.18
C GLY A 258 21.02 -8.38 12.71
N LEU A 259 21.36 -8.67 11.47
CA LEU A 259 22.69 -8.43 10.90
C LEU A 259 22.64 -7.46 9.73
N LEU A 260 23.72 -6.72 9.53
CA LEU A 260 23.97 -5.94 8.31
C LEU A 260 24.61 -6.86 7.27
N LEU A 261 23.92 -7.05 6.16
CA LEU A 261 24.40 -7.84 5.02
C LEU A 261 24.86 -6.90 3.91
N LEU A 262 26.06 -7.16 3.38
CA LEU A 262 26.69 -6.38 2.31
C LEU A 262 27.15 -7.31 1.20
N ARG A 263 26.84 -6.95 -0.02
CA ARG A 263 27.32 -7.64 -1.22
C ARG A 263 28.54 -6.91 -1.77
N HIS A 264 29.59 -7.65 -2.09
CA HIS A 264 30.81 -7.09 -2.64
C HIS A 264 31.53 -8.03 -3.61
N PRO A 265 32.29 -7.51 -4.60
CA PRO A 265 33.10 -8.32 -5.49
C PRO A 265 34.38 -8.82 -4.80
N THR A 266 34.91 -9.94 -5.29
CA THR A 266 36.24 -10.45 -4.98
C THR A 266 36.87 -10.97 -6.25
N LEU A 267 38.16 -11.38 -6.20
CA LEU A 267 38.84 -12.02 -7.33
C LEU A 267 38.15 -13.33 -7.76
N GLY A 268 37.50 -14.03 -6.84
CA GLY A 268 36.79 -15.30 -7.06
C GLY A 268 35.31 -15.18 -7.35
N GLY A 269 34.75 -13.96 -7.52
CA GLY A 269 33.32 -13.74 -7.73
C GLY A 269 32.69 -12.77 -6.74
N ARG A 270 31.38 -12.86 -6.59
CA ARG A 270 30.64 -12.02 -5.64
C ARG A 270 30.46 -12.72 -4.30
N MET A 271 30.63 -11.96 -3.22
CA MET A 271 30.46 -12.42 -1.85
C MET A 271 29.36 -11.64 -1.15
N VAL A 272 28.77 -12.22 -0.12
CA VAL A 272 27.99 -11.54 0.90
C VAL A 272 28.74 -11.64 2.22
N SER A 273 28.93 -10.50 2.88
CA SER A 273 29.48 -10.42 4.23
C SER A 273 28.43 -9.96 5.20
N ALA A 274 28.41 -10.57 6.37
CA ALA A 274 27.55 -10.14 7.49
C ALA A 274 28.36 -9.44 8.55
N PHE A 275 27.79 -8.40 9.12
CA PHE A 275 28.34 -7.61 10.21
C PHE A 275 27.29 -7.44 11.32
N ASP A 276 27.75 -7.34 12.53
CA ASP A 276 26.94 -6.84 13.63
C ASP A 276 26.58 -5.36 13.35
N PRO A 277 25.29 -4.98 13.31
CA PRO A 277 24.90 -3.63 12.89
C PRO A 277 25.16 -2.55 13.94
N VAL A 278 25.59 -2.94 15.15
CA VAL A 278 25.89 -2.04 16.26
C VAL A 278 27.39 -1.85 16.43
N THR A 279 28.14 -2.95 16.45
CA THR A 279 29.60 -2.95 16.67
C THR A 279 30.39 -2.94 15.38
N LEU A 280 29.75 -3.22 14.24
CA LEU A 280 30.33 -3.39 12.91
C LEU A 280 31.40 -4.51 12.84
N GLN A 281 31.38 -5.43 13.80
CA GLN A 281 32.26 -6.60 13.79
C GLN A 281 31.81 -7.59 12.72
N PRO A 282 32.74 -8.12 11.89
CA PRO A 282 32.39 -9.12 10.89
C PRO A 282 31.94 -10.42 11.58
N ARG A 283 30.91 -11.05 11.03
CA ARG A 283 30.36 -12.33 11.53
C ARG A 283 30.72 -13.48 10.60
N TRP A 284 30.43 -13.34 9.33
CA TRP A 284 30.72 -14.36 8.30
C TRP A 284 30.83 -13.75 6.91
N VAL A 285 31.41 -14.53 5.98
CA VAL A 285 31.49 -14.23 4.54
C VAL A 285 31.10 -15.48 3.76
N ARG A 286 30.22 -15.33 2.75
CA ARG A 286 29.76 -16.44 1.89
C ARG A 286 29.69 -16.03 0.42
N PRO A 287 29.83 -17.00 -0.52
CA PRO A 287 29.60 -16.71 -1.94
C PRO A 287 28.17 -16.25 -2.22
N ALA A 288 28.04 -15.16 -2.97
CA ALA A 288 26.75 -14.61 -3.42
C ALA A 288 26.30 -15.16 -4.79
N GLY A 289 27.15 -15.91 -5.48
CA GLY A 289 26.90 -16.35 -6.86
C GLY A 289 26.73 -15.16 -7.81
N SER A 290 25.73 -15.23 -8.69
CA SER A 290 25.39 -14.17 -9.65
C SER A 290 24.49 -13.06 -9.08
N ALA A 291 24.18 -13.08 -7.77
CA ALA A 291 23.25 -12.13 -7.19
C ALA A 291 23.64 -10.67 -7.41
N PHE A 292 22.67 -9.85 -7.84
CA PHE A 292 22.81 -8.41 -8.01
C PHE A 292 22.04 -7.61 -6.94
N GLY A 293 21.14 -8.24 -6.18
CA GLY A 293 20.38 -7.61 -5.09
C GLY A 293 20.29 -8.49 -3.86
N ILE A 294 20.10 -7.86 -2.69
CA ILE A 294 19.77 -8.51 -1.43
C ILE A 294 18.49 -7.84 -0.91
N THR A 295 17.58 -8.62 -0.37
CA THR A 295 16.37 -8.11 0.29
C THR A 295 16.01 -8.99 1.49
N THR A 296 15.19 -8.49 2.39
CA THR A 296 14.59 -9.30 3.45
C THR A 296 13.48 -10.18 2.89
N CYS A 297 13.38 -11.42 3.38
CA CYS A 297 12.28 -12.32 3.08
C CYS A 297 11.89 -13.10 4.35
N GLY A 298 11.04 -12.48 5.16
CA GLY A 298 10.72 -12.98 6.50
C GLY A 298 11.95 -12.95 7.40
N ALA A 299 12.25 -14.08 8.03
CA ALA A 299 13.44 -14.24 8.87
C ALA A 299 14.73 -14.46 8.07
N LEU A 300 14.64 -14.72 6.77
CA LEU A 300 15.77 -14.99 5.87
C LEU A 300 16.18 -13.74 5.09
N ALA A 301 17.34 -13.83 4.43
CA ALA A 301 17.77 -12.87 3.42
C ALA A 301 17.72 -13.52 2.04
N CYS A 302 17.10 -12.83 1.08
CA CYS A 302 16.96 -13.30 -0.29
C CYS A 302 17.95 -12.60 -1.22
N LEU A 303 18.74 -13.39 -1.91
CA LEU A 303 19.70 -12.97 -2.92
C LEU A 303 19.07 -13.15 -4.31
N ALA A 304 18.77 -12.05 -4.99
CA ALA A 304 18.18 -12.06 -6.32
C ALA A 304 19.26 -11.89 -7.40
N GLY A 305 19.17 -12.69 -8.48
CA GLY A 305 20.11 -12.65 -9.58
C GLY A 305 19.54 -13.24 -10.88
N PRO A 306 20.33 -13.21 -11.98
CA PRO A 306 19.89 -13.77 -13.25
C PRO A 306 19.60 -15.27 -13.15
N ASP A 307 20.28 -16.00 -12.26
CA ASP A 307 20.08 -17.42 -12.06
C ASP A 307 18.88 -17.75 -11.16
N GLY A 308 18.21 -16.74 -10.59
CA GLY A 308 17.07 -16.93 -9.70
C GLY A 308 17.26 -16.30 -8.33
N VAL A 309 16.42 -16.71 -7.38
CA VAL A 309 16.43 -16.26 -6.00
C VAL A 309 16.94 -17.36 -5.07
N ARG A 310 17.85 -17.00 -4.19
CA ARG A 310 18.42 -17.87 -3.12
C ARG A 310 18.10 -17.25 -1.79
N ALA A 311 17.51 -18.01 -0.89
CA ALA A 311 17.35 -17.56 0.50
C ALA A 311 18.46 -18.15 1.36
N ILE A 312 19.07 -17.30 2.15
CA ILE A 312 20.12 -17.67 3.10
C ILE A 312 19.67 -17.31 4.53
N ASP A 313 20.15 -18.09 5.47
CA ASP A 313 20.02 -17.76 6.88
C ASP A 313 20.95 -16.58 7.21
N PRO A 314 20.46 -15.46 7.74
CA PRO A 314 21.33 -14.34 8.08
C PRO A 314 22.35 -14.68 9.18
N ALA A 315 22.06 -15.66 10.05
CA ALA A 315 22.92 -15.98 11.18
C ALA A 315 24.29 -16.57 10.77
N ASP A 316 24.32 -17.39 9.71
CA ASP A 316 25.53 -18.11 9.28
C ASP A 316 25.78 -18.09 7.76
N GLY A 317 24.85 -17.51 6.99
CA GLY A 317 24.90 -17.46 5.52
C GLY A 317 24.58 -18.80 4.84
N ALA A 318 24.04 -19.79 5.55
CA ALA A 318 23.68 -21.07 4.99
C ALA A 318 22.50 -20.95 4.01
N LEU A 319 22.61 -21.64 2.86
CA LEU A 319 21.50 -21.70 1.88
C LEU A 319 20.34 -22.49 2.48
N ARG A 320 19.16 -21.90 2.49
CA ARG A 320 17.91 -22.55 2.92
C ARG A 320 17.11 -23.10 1.75
N TRP A 321 16.91 -22.29 0.73
CA TRP A 321 16.23 -22.73 -0.49
C TRP A 321 16.70 -21.93 -1.72
N TYR A 322 16.37 -22.43 -2.92
CA TYR A 322 16.71 -21.82 -4.21
C TYR A 322 15.56 -21.99 -5.21
N ARG A 323 15.21 -20.91 -5.91
CA ARG A 323 14.17 -20.88 -6.94
C ARG A 323 14.71 -20.22 -8.22
N PRO A 324 15.07 -21.03 -9.24
CA PRO A 324 15.71 -20.50 -10.46
C PRO A 324 14.76 -19.69 -11.35
N ALA A 325 13.45 -19.95 -11.27
CA ALA A 325 12.46 -19.24 -12.09
C ALA A 325 12.10 -17.84 -11.56
N TRP A 326 12.47 -17.51 -10.31
CA TRP A 326 12.13 -16.24 -9.73
C TRP A 326 13.18 -15.17 -10.03
N ARG A 327 12.75 -13.91 -10.06
CA ARG A 327 13.62 -12.76 -10.32
C ARG A 327 13.75 -11.81 -9.14
N SER A 328 12.71 -11.71 -8.32
CA SER A 328 12.73 -10.89 -7.11
C SER A 328 11.81 -11.46 -6.04
N VAL A 329 12.06 -11.01 -4.84
CA VAL A 329 11.20 -11.23 -3.67
C VAL A 329 11.05 -9.91 -2.96
N GLU A 330 9.83 -9.61 -2.52
CA GLU A 330 9.50 -8.39 -1.80
C GLU A 330 8.68 -8.70 -0.55
N GLN A 331 9.08 -8.12 0.57
CA GLN A 331 8.28 -8.22 1.79
C GLN A 331 7.24 -7.11 1.84
N ARG A 332 5.98 -7.48 2.04
CA ARG A 332 4.84 -6.58 2.19
C ARG A 332 4.10 -6.90 3.49
N GLY A 333 4.33 -6.10 4.53
CA GLY A 333 3.82 -6.42 5.86
C GLY A 333 4.30 -7.78 6.35
N GLY A 334 3.37 -8.64 6.79
CA GLY A 334 3.65 -10.02 7.19
C GLY A 334 3.82 -11.02 6.04
N LEU A 335 3.58 -10.60 4.78
CA LEU A 335 3.61 -11.47 3.60
C LEU A 335 4.90 -11.27 2.81
N VAL A 336 5.35 -12.32 2.17
CA VAL A 336 6.48 -12.30 1.23
C VAL A 336 5.97 -12.69 -0.16
N LEU A 337 6.25 -11.83 -1.13
CA LEU A 337 5.82 -11.98 -2.52
C LEU A 337 7.00 -12.36 -3.39
N ALA A 338 6.82 -13.36 -4.23
CA ALA A 338 7.77 -13.68 -5.29
C ALA A 338 7.31 -13.14 -6.63
N SER A 339 8.25 -12.66 -7.44
CA SER A 339 8.02 -12.25 -8.83
C SER A 339 8.97 -12.99 -9.75
N GLY A 340 8.49 -13.33 -10.95
CA GLY A 340 9.23 -14.13 -11.92
C GLY A 340 8.71 -13.91 -13.33
N THR A 341 9.10 -14.78 -14.25
CA THR A 341 8.70 -14.73 -15.64
C THR A 341 7.68 -15.79 -15.99
N PRO A 342 6.37 -15.50 -16.03
CA PRO A 342 5.59 -16.02 -17.14
C PRO A 342 5.16 -14.95 -18.14
N GLY A 343 4.89 -13.73 -17.76
CA GLY A 343 4.49 -12.63 -18.67
C GLY A 343 5.43 -11.43 -18.66
N GLY A 344 6.42 -11.42 -17.76
CA GLY A 344 7.39 -10.34 -17.56
C GLY A 344 8.24 -10.55 -16.31
N GLU A 345 9.42 -9.93 -16.25
CA GLU A 345 10.35 -10.08 -15.14
C GLU A 345 9.77 -9.70 -13.77
N ASN A 346 8.71 -8.89 -13.75
CA ASN A 346 8.09 -8.35 -12.54
C ASN A 346 6.68 -8.88 -12.29
N ASP A 347 6.24 -9.91 -13.02
CA ASP A 347 4.91 -10.46 -12.76
C ASP A 347 4.87 -11.21 -11.43
N PRO A 348 3.91 -10.93 -10.54
CA PRO A 348 3.76 -11.64 -9.28
C PRO A 348 3.49 -13.13 -9.54
N VAL A 349 4.32 -13.99 -8.97
CA VAL A 349 4.11 -15.44 -8.97
C VAL A 349 3.13 -15.81 -7.86
N GLY A 350 3.36 -15.28 -6.66
CA GLY A 350 2.52 -15.61 -5.52
C GLY A 350 3.04 -15.07 -4.19
N VAL A 351 2.22 -15.29 -3.18
CA VAL A 351 2.66 -15.23 -1.78
C VAL A 351 3.38 -16.52 -1.46
N ILE A 352 4.51 -16.42 -0.79
CA ILE A 352 5.36 -17.56 -0.47
C ILE A 352 5.51 -17.73 1.04
N ASP A 353 5.75 -18.97 1.45
CA ASP A 353 6.36 -19.27 2.76
C ASP A 353 7.85 -18.89 2.70
N PRO A 354 8.29 -17.88 3.44
CA PRO A 354 9.69 -17.45 3.40
C PRO A 354 10.67 -18.50 3.91
N GLY A 355 10.24 -19.44 4.75
CA GLY A 355 11.08 -20.51 5.31
C GLY A 355 11.42 -21.60 4.30
N THR A 356 10.49 -21.94 3.42
CA THR A 356 10.62 -23.04 2.43
C THR A 356 10.75 -22.54 1.01
N GLY A 357 10.33 -21.30 0.74
CA GLY A 357 10.22 -20.77 -0.62
C GLY A 357 9.11 -21.44 -1.44
N GLU A 358 8.11 -22.06 -0.82
CA GLU A 358 6.96 -22.62 -1.52
C GLU A 358 5.90 -21.55 -1.76
N VAL A 359 5.23 -21.63 -2.90
CA VAL A 359 4.10 -20.74 -3.19
C VAL A 359 2.90 -21.22 -2.39
N VAL A 360 2.46 -20.40 -1.46
CA VAL A 360 1.29 -20.65 -0.60
C VAL A 360 0.01 -20.23 -1.33
N THR A 361 0.05 -19.07 -1.99
CA THR A 361 -1.07 -18.54 -2.77
C THR A 361 -0.60 -18.02 -4.11
N GLY A 362 -1.12 -18.57 -5.20
CA GLY A 362 -0.83 -18.08 -6.57
C GLY A 362 -1.51 -16.72 -6.83
N LEU A 363 -0.78 -15.83 -7.49
CA LEU A 363 -1.27 -14.49 -7.86
C LEU A 363 -1.45 -14.31 -9.37
N ASP A 364 -1.76 -15.33 -10.11
CA ASP A 364 -1.87 -15.32 -11.57
C ASP A 364 -2.63 -14.10 -12.13
N GLY A 365 -1.88 -13.11 -12.61
CA GLY A 365 -2.40 -11.84 -13.12
C GLY A 365 -2.90 -10.85 -12.06
N TRP A 366 -2.88 -11.18 -10.77
CA TRP A 366 -3.18 -10.25 -9.69
C TRP A 366 -1.94 -9.43 -9.33
N ARG A 367 -2.13 -8.14 -9.06
CA ARG A 367 -1.07 -7.22 -8.66
C ARG A 367 -1.34 -6.66 -7.27
N PRO A 368 -0.33 -6.64 -6.39
CA PRO A 368 -0.46 -6.08 -5.05
C PRO A 368 -0.83 -4.60 -5.08
N VAL A 369 -1.78 -4.20 -4.24
CA VAL A 369 -2.12 -2.79 -4.02
C VAL A 369 -1.11 -2.19 -3.05
N PRO A 370 -0.46 -1.06 -3.38
CA PRO A 370 0.44 -0.36 -2.48
C PRO A 370 -0.22 0.09 -1.18
N GLY A 371 0.54 0.12 -0.09
CA GLY A 371 0.12 0.68 1.20
C GLY A 371 -0.62 -0.28 2.14
N ALA A 372 -1.13 -1.41 1.67
CA ALA A 372 -1.90 -2.36 2.49
C ALA A 372 -1.07 -3.23 3.46
N GLY A 373 0.17 -2.87 3.71
CA GLY A 373 1.15 -3.72 4.39
C GLY A 373 1.08 -3.77 5.93
N GLY A 374 -0.07 -3.56 6.54
CA GLY A 374 -0.20 -3.53 8.01
C GLY A 374 -0.91 -4.73 8.64
N GLY A 375 -0.99 -5.89 7.99
CA GLY A 375 -1.73 -7.04 8.52
C GLY A 375 -1.37 -8.36 7.85
N ASP A 376 -2.14 -9.38 8.18
CA ASP A 376 -2.04 -10.77 7.67
C ASP A 376 -2.65 -10.92 6.28
N HIS A 377 -3.04 -9.84 5.62
CA HIS A 377 -3.70 -9.87 4.33
C HIS A 377 -3.17 -8.78 3.39
N LEU A 378 -3.32 -9.04 2.11
CA LEU A 378 -2.92 -8.16 1.03
C LEU A 378 -4.12 -7.91 0.11
N LEU A 379 -4.39 -6.65 -0.21
CA LEU A 379 -5.28 -6.35 -1.33
C LEU A 379 -4.53 -6.50 -2.64
N VAL A 380 -5.20 -7.12 -3.60
CA VAL A 380 -4.69 -7.31 -4.95
C VAL A 380 -5.72 -6.84 -5.97
N THR A 381 -5.24 -6.34 -7.09
CA THR A 381 -6.09 -5.95 -8.23
C THR A 381 -5.71 -6.75 -9.47
N ARG A 382 -6.70 -7.02 -10.32
CA ARG A 382 -6.50 -7.62 -11.64
C ARG A 382 -7.35 -6.89 -12.67
N THR A 383 -6.70 -6.39 -13.71
CA THR A 383 -7.41 -5.78 -14.84
C THR A 383 -7.79 -6.86 -15.83
N ALA A 384 -9.09 -7.01 -16.12
CA ALA A 384 -9.56 -7.91 -17.15
C ALA A 384 -9.17 -7.42 -18.53
N SER A 385 -9.11 -8.35 -19.51
CA SER A 385 -8.72 -8.09 -20.88
C SER A 385 -9.43 -6.86 -21.45
N ALA A 386 -8.69 -5.99 -22.11
CA ALA A 386 -9.13 -4.74 -22.72
C ALA A 386 -9.41 -3.56 -21.76
N GLY A 387 -8.93 -3.58 -20.52
CA GLY A 387 -9.04 -2.42 -19.61
C GLY A 387 -10.46 -2.09 -19.12
N ALA A 388 -11.43 -2.96 -19.42
CA ALA A 388 -12.85 -2.66 -19.16
C ALA A 388 -13.24 -2.79 -17.69
N ARG A 389 -12.53 -3.61 -16.88
CA ARG A 389 -12.87 -3.84 -15.47
C ARG A 389 -11.62 -4.09 -14.66
N THR A 390 -11.57 -3.52 -13.47
CA THR A 390 -10.55 -3.81 -12.47
C THR A 390 -11.21 -4.56 -11.31
N MET A 391 -10.81 -5.80 -11.10
CA MET A 391 -11.26 -6.62 -9.98
C MET A 391 -10.38 -6.36 -8.77
N VAL A 392 -10.96 -6.39 -7.59
CA VAL A 392 -10.26 -6.29 -6.30
C VAL A 392 -10.51 -7.56 -5.51
N ALA A 393 -9.46 -8.14 -4.96
CA ALA A 393 -9.51 -9.31 -4.09
C ALA A 393 -8.63 -9.13 -2.85
N VAL A 394 -8.90 -9.94 -1.84
CA VAL A 394 -8.06 -10.10 -0.65
C VAL A 394 -7.30 -11.41 -0.75
N VAL A 395 -6.03 -11.37 -0.41
CA VAL A 395 -5.17 -12.53 -0.23
C VAL A 395 -4.79 -12.61 1.25
N ALA A 396 -5.09 -13.73 1.90
CA ALA A 396 -4.70 -13.98 3.27
C ALA A 396 -3.38 -14.79 3.34
N SER A 397 -2.76 -14.80 4.51
CA SER A 397 -1.52 -15.55 4.75
C SER A 397 -1.72 -17.07 4.89
N ASP A 398 -2.97 -17.54 4.97
CA ASP A 398 -3.34 -18.93 5.20
C ASP A 398 -3.31 -19.82 3.95
N GLY A 399 -2.90 -19.28 2.81
CA GLY A 399 -2.83 -20.04 1.54
C GLY A 399 -4.15 -20.15 0.78
N ALA A 400 -5.20 -19.47 1.23
CA ALA A 400 -6.45 -19.42 0.50
C ALA A 400 -6.30 -18.72 -0.85
N GLN A 401 -7.11 -19.11 -1.84
CA GLN A 401 -7.17 -18.40 -3.12
C GLN A 401 -7.62 -16.95 -2.91
N PRO A 402 -7.23 -16.00 -3.79
CA PRO A 402 -7.69 -14.62 -3.71
C PRO A 402 -9.23 -14.56 -3.64
N GLU A 403 -9.75 -14.00 -2.53
CA GLU A 403 -11.19 -13.80 -2.34
C GLU A 403 -11.63 -12.52 -3.05
N LEU A 404 -12.47 -12.66 -4.09
CA LEU A 404 -12.99 -11.52 -4.82
C LEU A 404 -13.90 -10.67 -3.93
N LEU A 405 -13.58 -9.39 -3.79
CA LEU A 405 -14.41 -8.42 -3.08
C LEU A 405 -15.43 -7.75 -4.00
N ALA A 406 -14.98 -7.23 -5.13
CA ALA A 406 -15.84 -6.55 -6.11
C ALA A 406 -15.11 -6.24 -7.42
N ASP A 407 -15.91 -5.80 -8.41
CA ASP A 407 -15.43 -5.11 -9.60
C ASP A 407 -15.48 -3.59 -9.36
N LEU A 408 -14.41 -2.90 -9.69
CA LEU A 408 -14.37 -1.43 -9.69
C LEU A 408 -14.94 -0.86 -10.98
N PRO A 409 -15.41 0.39 -10.97
CA PRO A 409 -15.85 1.09 -12.18
C PRO A 409 -14.77 1.06 -13.28
N PRO A 410 -15.16 1.05 -14.55
CA PRO A 410 -14.21 1.09 -15.67
C PRO A 410 -13.26 2.28 -15.57
N GLY A 411 -12.00 2.07 -15.96
CA GLY A 411 -10.97 3.11 -15.90
C GLY A 411 -10.44 3.41 -14.49
N THR A 412 -10.77 2.59 -13.50
CA THR A 412 -10.20 2.71 -12.15
C THR A 412 -8.86 1.97 -12.07
N GLY A 413 -7.85 2.65 -11.56
CA GLY A 413 -6.48 2.13 -11.34
C GLY A 413 -5.77 2.92 -10.25
N ASP A 414 -4.43 2.86 -10.19
CA ASP A 414 -3.58 3.58 -9.21
C ASP A 414 -4.18 3.53 -7.80
N CYS A 415 -4.32 2.31 -7.29
CA CYS A 415 -4.95 2.06 -6.00
C CYS A 415 -3.92 2.09 -4.87
N GLN A 416 -4.35 2.57 -3.70
CA GLN A 416 -3.64 2.46 -2.42
C GLN A 416 -4.61 1.93 -1.36
N ALA A 417 -4.09 1.22 -0.37
CA ALA A 417 -4.93 0.67 0.68
C ALA A 417 -4.31 0.88 2.07
N VAL A 418 -5.19 1.02 3.06
CA VAL A 418 -4.89 0.87 4.49
C VAL A 418 -5.91 -0.11 5.05
N PRO A 419 -5.76 -0.60 6.28
CA PRO A 419 -6.72 -1.51 6.87
C PRO A 419 -8.17 -1.01 6.71
N ALA A 420 -9.04 -1.84 6.16
CA ALA A 420 -10.45 -1.61 5.88
C ALA A 420 -10.78 -0.48 4.87
N ARG A 421 -9.80 0.12 4.19
CA ARG A 421 -10.03 1.18 3.20
C ARG A 421 -9.19 0.98 1.94
N LEU A 422 -9.84 1.19 0.80
CA LEU A 422 -9.23 1.19 -0.52
C LEU A 422 -9.49 2.55 -1.18
N VAL A 423 -8.46 3.17 -1.71
CA VAL A 423 -8.55 4.39 -2.51
C VAL A 423 -7.99 4.11 -3.88
N CYS A 424 -8.74 4.40 -4.93
CA CYS A 424 -8.24 4.28 -6.30
C CYS A 424 -8.52 5.56 -7.09
N ARG A 425 -7.67 5.81 -8.06
CA ARG A 425 -7.80 6.91 -9.01
C ARG A 425 -8.43 6.43 -10.30
N SER A 426 -9.38 7.19 -10.83
CA SER A 426 -9.90 6.96 -12.15
C SER A 426 -8.99 7.52 -13.25
N THR A 427 -9.19 7.15 -14.49
CA THR A 427 -8.48 7.75 -15.65
C THR A 427 -8.78 9.24 -15.82
N SER A 428 -9.91 9.74 -15.32
CA SER A 428 -10.22 11.18 -15.24
C SER A 428 -9.46 11.91 -14.12
N GLY A 429 -8.82 11.18 -13.23
CA GLY A 429 -8.09 11.70 -12.07
C GLY A 429 -8.88 11.62 -10.77
N ASP A 430 -10.20 11.45 -10.80
CA ASP A 430 -11.03 11.40 -9.59
C ASP A 430 -10.61 10.27 -8.66
N LEU A 431 -10.56 10.57 -7.35
CA LEU A 431 -10.30 9.58 -6.31
C LEU A 431 -11.62 9.06 -5.77
N THR A 432 -11.77 7.76 -5.69
CA THR A 432 -12.87 7.14 -4.97
C THR A 432 -12.33 6.29 -3.83
N VAL A 433 -12.96 6.43 -2.66
CA VAL A 433 -12.64 5.69 -1.44
C VAL A 433 -13.75 4.68 -1.20
N TRP A 434 -13.37 3.45 -0.92
CA TRP A 434 -14.28 2.38 -0.50
C TRP A 434 -13.90 1.87 0.88
N ALA A 435 -14.92 1.58 1.69
CA ALA A 435 -14.77 0.68 2.83
C ALA A 435 -14.85 -0.77 2.31
N TYR A 436 -14.00 -1.63 2.83
CA TYR A 436 -14.11 -3.06 2.60
C TYR A 436 -14.20 -3.81 3.92
N GLN A 437 -14.99 -4.89 3.91
CA GLN A 437 -15.10 -5.80 5.02
C GLN A 437 -14.64 -7.17 4.57
N ARG A 438 -13.76 -7.78 5.34
CA ARG A 438 -13.42 -9.18 5.18
C ARG A 438 -14.58 -10.02 5.72
N LYS A 439 -15.04 -11.02 4.97
CA LYS A 439 -15.88 -12.06 5.53
C LYS A 439 -15.00 -12.85 6.49
N GLY A 440 -15.32 -12.79 7.78
CA GLY A 440 -14.64 -13.52 8.84
C GLY A 440 -14.89 -15.02 8.76
#